data_472abb56d2c40dc64a382778ac0916e6
#
_entry.id   472abb56d2c40dc64a382778ac0916e6
#
_cell.length_a   1.000
_cell.length_b   1.000
_cell.length_c   1.000
_cell.angle_alpha   90.00
_cell.angle_beta   90.00
_cell.angle_gamma   90.00
#
_symmetry.space_group_name_H-M   'P 1'
#
loop_
_entity.id
_entity.type
_entity.pdbx_description
1 polymer ?
#
loop_
_entity_poly.entity_id
_entity_poly.type
_entity_poly.pdbx_seq_one_letter_code
_entity_poly.pdbx_strand_id
1 'polypeptide(L)'
;MPVIHHATKEIQLKIVYYGPGLGGKTTNLKYLHAASRPDLRGKLLSFTTESDRTYFFDLLPVELGLFREYQIRLHLCTVPGQIALDSTRRLVLRNVDGIVFVVDSQIEALNANIESIRNLETNLRLQGDDPDRMPLVVQYNKRDLPNIIPVEDLSVALKVPNEVKEFEACAKTGMGVSDTLKAIVKDCLRLVADPRRAKEGRTPSILPGIRASMYPDSLPASLSEPPIPAPPKVPLMFEDDLVFSPDDPSKS
;
A
#
# COMPACT_ATOMS: atom_id res chain seq x y z
N MET A 1 2.81 12.39 -5.36
CA MET A 1 2.95 13.31 -4.20
C MET A 1 1.64 13.35 -3.46
N PRO A 2 1.67 13.33 -2.12
CA PRO A 2 0.50 13.51 -1.29
C PRO A 2 -0.30 14.75 -1.69
N VAL A 3 -1.61 14.65 -1.74
CA VAL A 3 -2.46 15.80 -2.03
C VAL A 3 -2.87 16.44 -0.71
N ILE A 4 -2.49 17.71 -0.54
CA ILE A 4 -2.84 18.48 0.65
C ILE A 4 -3.92 19.48 0.29
N HIS A 5 -5.07 19.35 0.92
CA HIS A 5 -6.18 20.28 0.80
C HIS A 5 -6.19 21.22 2.02
N HIS A 6 -5.62 22.41 1.87
CA HIS A 6 -5.52 23.38 2.97
C HIS A 6 -6.90 23.88 3.44
N ALA A 7 -7.86 24.04 2.54
CA ALA A 7 -9.18 24.53 2.86
C ALA A 7 -9.99 23.55 3.73
N THR A 8 -9.89 22.25 3.45
CA THR A 8 -10.60 21.19 4.21
C THR A 8 -9.72 20.57 5.29
N LYS A 9 -8.45 20.98 5.40
CA LYS A 9 -7.45 20.37 6.28
C LYS A 9 -7.37 18.85 6.10
N GLU A 10 -7.18 18.41 4.88
CA GLU A 10 -7.06 17.00 4.53
C GLU A 10 -5.73 16.68 3.85
N ILE A 11 -5.13 15.54 4.19
CA ILE A 11 -4.01 14.94 3.49
C ILE A 11 -4.49 13.63 2.90
N GLN A 12 -4.41 13.51 1.58
CA GLN A 12 -4.74 12.27 0.88
C GLN A 12 -3.46 11.55 0.47
N LEU A 13 -3.37 10.27 0.86
CA LEU A 13 -2.25 9.39 0.54
C LEU A 13 -2.75 8.19 -0.26
N LYS A 14 -2.07 7.89 -1.36
CA LYS A 14 -2.30 6.68 -2.13
C LYS A 14 -1.19 5.67 -1.87
N ILE A 15 -1.55 4.52 -1.28
CA ILE A 15 -0.64 3.43 -0.98
C ILE A 15 -1.02 2.23 -1.84
N VAL A 16 -0.02 1.69 -2.55
CA VAL A 16 -0.22 0.55 -3.46
C VAL A 16 0.45 -0.68 -2.90
N TYR A 17 -0.34 -1.74 -2.71
CA TYR A 17 0.15 -3.09 -2.42
C TYR A 17 0.54 -3.76 -3.73
N TYR A 18 1.84 -3.93 -3.92
CA TYR A 18 2.45 -4.53 -5.10
C TYR A 18 3.04 -5.90 -4.77
N GLY A 19 3.28 -6.76 -5.77
CA GLY A 19 3.87 -8.08 -5.55
C GLY A 19 3.29 -9.13 -6.51
N PRO A 20 3.77 -10.39 -6.43
CA PRO A 20 3.37 -11.47 -7.33
C PRO A 20 1.89 -11.84 -7.22
N GLY A 21 1.41 -12.59 -8.19
CA GLY A 21 0.10 -13.25 -8.15
C GLY A 21 -0.01 -14.10 -6.89
N LEU A 22 -1.20 -14.13 -6.28
CA LEU A 22 -1.49 -14.92 -5.08
C LEU A 22 -0.63 -14.59 -3.85
N GLY A 23 0.23 -13.55 -3.87
CA GLY A 23 1.08 -13.16 -2.74
C GLY A 23 0.31 -12.63 -1.52
N GLY A 24 -1.01 -12.44 -1.61
CA GLY A 24 -1.85 -12.04 -0.47
C GLY A 24 -2.17 -10.54 -0.39
N LYS A 25 -1.99 -9.77 -1.48
CA LYS A 25 -2.30 -8.33 -1.53
C LYS A 25 -3.76 -8.03 -1.17
N THR A 26 -4.71 -8.67 -1.85
CA THR A 26 -6.15 -8.57 -1.56
C THR A 26 -6.48 -9.02 -0.14
N THR A 27 -5.81 -10.06 0.37
CA THR A 27 -6.01 -10.55 1.74
C THR A 27 -5.60 -9.50 2.77
N ASN A 28 -4.51 -8.76 2.53
CA ASN A 28 -4.11 -7.62 3.36
C ASN A 28 -5.23 -6.57 3.42
N LEU A 29 -5.78 -6.15 2.27
CA LEU A 29 -6.84 -5.16 2.26
C LEU A 29 -8.13 -5.67 2.93
N LYS A 30 -8.49 -6.94 2.70
CA LYS A 30 -9.64 -7.56 3.36
C LYS A 30 -9.45 -7.57 4.90
N TYR A 31 -8.26 -7.91 5.38
CA TYR A 31 -7.94 -7.85 6.81
C TYR A 31 -8.05 -6.42 7.35
N LEU A 32 -7.40 -5.46 6.70
CA LEU A 32 -7.45 -4.05 7.10
C LEU A 32 -8.87 -3.51 7.12
N HIS A 33 -9.68 -3.87 6.10
CA HIS A 33 -11.09 -3.52 6.08
C HIS A 33 -11.84 -4.11 7.28
N ALA A 34 -11.63 -5.39 7.61
CA ALA A 34 -12.31 -6.02 8.74
C ALA A 34 -11.86 -5.47 10.10
N ALA A 35 -10.56 -5.13 10.23
CA ALA A 35 -9.97 -4.61 11.46
C ALA A 35 -10.23 -3.11 11.69
N SER A 36 -10.52 -2.35 10.64
CA SER A 36 -10.81 -0.92 10.74
C SER A 36 -12.19 -0.66 11.34
N ARG A 37 -12.33 0.43 12.07
CA ARG A 37 -13.62 0.88 12.61
C ARG A 37 -14.60 1.16 11.47
N PRO A 38 -15.88 0.75 11.57
CA PRO A 38 -16.85 0.93 10.50
C PRO A 38 -17.09 2.39 10.08
N ASP A 39 -16.98 3.32 11.02
CA ASP A 39 -17.13 4.77 10.80
C ASP A 39 -15.93 5.43 10.10
N LEU A 40 -14.77 4.78 10.10
CA LEU A 40 -13.53 5.29 9.52
C LEU A 40 -13.13 4.58 8.21
N ARG A 41 -13.90 3.60 7.76
CA ARG A 41 -13.61 2.85 6.53
C ARG A 41 -14.69 3.02 5.48
N GLY A 42 -14.28 3.17 4.22
CA GLY A 42 -15.18 3.07 3.08
C GLY A 42 -15.45 1.60 2.70
N LYS A 43 -16.22 1.42 1.64
CA LYS A 43 -16.44 0.09 1.05
C LYS A 43 -15.14 -0.41 0.40
N LEU A 44 -14.84 -1.69 0.58
CA LEU A 44 -13.81 -2.36 -0.22
C LEU A 44 -14.40 -2.60 -1.61
N LEU A 45 -13.85 -1.93 -2.61
CA LEU A 45 -14.26 -2.05 -4.00
C LEU A 45 -13.29 -2.97 -4.74
N SER A 46 -13.83 -4.01 -5.37
CA SER A 46 -13.04 -4.91 -6.23
C SER A 46 -13.52 -4.75 -7.66
N PHE A 47 -12.60 -4.37 -8.55
CA PHE A 47 -12.88 -4.17 -9.97
C PHE A 47 -12.50 -5.43 -10.73
N THR A 48 -13.49 -6.05 -11.40
CA THR A 48 -13.34 -7.30 -12.18
C THR A 48 -13.78 -7.09 -13.61
N THR A 49 -13.26 -7.88 -14.55
CA THR A 49 -13.87 -8.01 -15.88
C THR A 49 -14.95 -9.09 -15.87
N GLU A 50 -15.99 -8.91 -16.70
CA GLU A 50 -17.12 -9.84 -16.82
C GLU A 50 -16.71 -11.23 -17.36
N SER A 51 -15.54 -11.37 -17.96
CA SER A 51 -15.19 -12.57 -18.75
C SER A 51 -14.24 -13.56 -18.11
N ASP A 52 -13.67 -13.37 -16.95
CA ASP A 52 -12.89 -14.39 -16.21
C ASP A 52 -12.16 -13.79 -15.03
N ARG A 53 -12.47 -14.24 -13.83
CA ARG A 53 -11.65 -14.28 -12.58
C ARG A 53 -10.44 -13.32 -12.43
N THR A 54 -10.30 -12.31 -13.26
CA THR A 54 -9.17 -11.41 -13.26
C THR A 54 -9.58 -10.10 -12.61
N TYR A 55 -9.39 -10.02 -11.31
CA TYR A 55 -9.49 -8.76 -10.57
C TYR A 55 -8.49 -7.77 -11.16
N PHE A 56 -8.95 -6.61 -11.61
CA PHE A 56 -8.06 -5.56 -12.08
C PHE A 56 -7.30 -4.94 -10.92
N PHE A 57 -8.01 -4.56 -9.85
CA PHE A 57 -7.42 -4.05 -8.61
C PHE A 57 -8.50 -3.93 -7.52
N ASP A 58 -8.07 -3.88 -6.27
CA ASP A 58 -8.92 -3.55 -5.13
C ASP A 58 -8.63 -2.13 -4.66
N LEU A 59 -9.64 -1.46 -4.13
CA LEU A 59 -9.53 -0.13 -3.54
C LEU A 59 -10.24 -0.12 -2.19
N LEU A 60 -9.54 0.32 -1.15
CA LEU A 60 -10.06 0.51 0.19
C LEU A 60 -9.76 1.93 0.67
N PRO A 61 -10.76 2.83 0.74
CA PRO A 61 -10.62 4.10 1.44
C PRO A 61 -10.64 3.89 2.95
N VAL A 62 -9.70 4.51 3.67
CA VAL A 62 -9.63 4.48 5.13
C VAL A 62 -9.32 5.88 5.65
N GLU A 63 -10.06 6.34 6.64
CA GLU A 63 -9.74 7.55 7.37
C GLU A 63 -8.88 7.19 8.58
N LEU A 64 -7.77 7.90 8.74
CA LEU A 64 -6.93 7.83 9.92
C LEU A 64 -7.17 9.06 10.78
N GLY A 65 -6.57 9.07 11.98
CA GLY A 65 -6.59 10.23 12.85
C GLY A 65 -5.93 11.48 12.25
N LEU A 66 -5.64 12.45 13.08
CA LEU A 66 -5.05 13.72 12.68
C LEU A 66 -3.52 13.63 12.62
N PHE A 67 -2.94 14.19 11.58
CA PHE A 67 -1.53 14.52 11.52
C PHE A 67 -1.38 16.05 11.61
N ARG A 68 -0.85 16.55 12.72
CA ARG A 68 -0.92 17.96 13.10
C ARG A 68 -2.41 18.38 13.17
N GLU A 69 -2.89 19.20 12.25
CA GLU A 69 -4.29 19.66 12.16
C GLU A 69 -5.03 19.14 10.93
N TYR A 70 -4.42 18.18 10.19
CA TYR A 70 -4.96 17.62 8.95
C TYR A 70 -5.50 16.22 9.17
N GLN A 71 -6.74 15.98 8.71
CA GLN A 71 -7.32 14.64 8.62
C GLN A 71 -6.58 13.84 7.54
N ILE A 72 -6.13 12.62 7.88
CA ILE A 72 -5.48 11.74 6.91
C ILE A 72 -6.52 10.84 6.27
N ARG A 73 -6.54 10.82 4.93
CA ARG A 73 -7.31 9.86 4.14
C ARG A 73 -6.38 8.99 3.32
N LEU A 74 -6.49 7.68 3.51
CA LEU A 74 -5.75 6.69 2.75
C LEU A 74 -6.60 6.12 1.62
N HIS A 75 -5.98 5.94 0.46
CA HIS A 75 -6.49 5.13 -0.63
C HIS A 75 -5.58 3.92 -0.80
N LEU A 76 -5.95 2.79 -0.19
CA LEU A 76 -5.20 1.55 -0.29
C LEU A 76 -5.63 0.82 -1.56
N CYS A 77 -4.69 0.56 -2.46
CA CYS A 77 -4.95 -0.12 -3.73
C CYS A 77 -4.10 -1.39 -3.85
N THR A 78 -4.63 -2.42 -4.52
CA THR A 78 -3.82 -3.56 -4.97
C THR A 78 -3.55 -3.46 -6.47
N VAL A 79 -2.51 -4.13 -6.95
CA VAL A 79 -2.31 -4.36 -8.38
C VAL A 79 -2.64 -5.81 -8.73
N PRO A 80 -3.08 -6.09 -9.98
CA PRO A 80 -3.23 -7.46 -10.45
C PRO A 80 -1.88 -8.19 -10.39
N GLY A 81 -1.91 -9.45 -9.92
CA GLY A 81 -0.69 -10.25 -9.80
C GLY A 81 -0.18 -10.82 -11.12
N GLN A 82 -1.03 -10.87 -12.15
CA GLN A 82 -0.68 -11.44 -13.47
C GLN A 82 0.10 -10.42 -14.29
N ILE A 83 1.22 -10.87 -14.90
CA ILE A 83 2.12 -10.03 -15.71
C ILE A 83 1.43 -9.51 -16.97
N ALA A 84 0.51 -10.27 -17.56
CA ALA A 84 -0.27 -9.85 -18.72
C ALA A 84 -1.07 -8.55 -18.51
N LEU A 85 -1.24 -8.09 -17.25
CA LEU A 85 -1.96 -6.87 -16.89
C LEU A 85 -1.03 -5.71 -16.53
N ASP A 86 0.13 -5.62 -17.16
CA ASP A 86 1.12 -4.58 -16.87
C ASP A 86 0.59 -3.17 -17.10
N SER A 87 -0.25 -2.95 -18.09
CA SER A 87 -0.93 -1.66 -18.32
C SER A 87 -1.79 -1.23 -17.13
N THR A 88 -2.52 -2.17 -16.51
CA THR A 88 -3.32 -1.91 -15.31
C THR A 88 -2.41 -1.65 -14.10
N ARG A 89 -1.30 -2.38 -13.94
CA ARG A 89 -0.32 -2.11 -12.89
C ARG A 89 0.22 -0.68 -12.98
N ARG A 90 0.59 -0.24 -14.18
CA ARG A 90 1.03 1.15 -14.43
C ARG A 90 -0.06 2.17 -14.12
N LEU A 91 -1.31 1.89 -14.49
CA LEU A 91 -2.42 2.78 -14.17
C LEU A 91 -2.61 2.92 -12.65
N VAL A 92 -2.56 1.83 -11.92
CA VAL A 92 -2.70 1.84 -10.45
C VAL A 92 -1.52 2.55 -9.79
N LEU A 93 -0.30 2.45 -10.32
CA LEU A 93 0.88 3.15 -9.80
C LEU A 93 0.87 4.67 -10.03
N ARG A 94 0.03 5.20 -10.92
CA ARG A 94 -0.04 6.66 -11.15
C ARG A 94 -0.33 7.41 -9.85
N ASN A 95 0.50 8.42 -9.59
CA ASN A 95 0.40 9.25 -8.38
C ASN A 95 0.45 8.46 -7.07
N VAL A 96 1.16 7.34 -7.04
CA VAL A 96 1.41 6.59 -5.81
C VAL A 96 2.26 7.43 -4.85
N ASP A 97 1.95 7.37 -3.57
CA ASP A 97 2.69 8.08 -2.53
C ASP A 97 3.56 7.14 -1.70
N GLY A 98 3.18 5.86 -1.63
CA GLY A 98 3.95 4.82 -0.98
C GLY A 98 3.58 3.42 -1.46
N ILE A 99 4.52 2.50 -1.35
CA ILE A 99 4.37 1.14 -1.84
C ILE A 99 4.64 0.14 -0.72
N VAL A 100 3.74 -0.83 -0.58
CA VAL A 100 3.97 -2.04 0.20
C VAL A 100 4.25 -3.17 -0.79
N PHE A 101 5.50 -3.65 -0.84
CA PHE A 101 5.84 -4.80 -1.65
C PHE A 101 5.58 -6.08 -0.86
N VAL A 102 4.54 -6.81 -1.25
CA VAL A 102 4.11 -8.04 -0.60
C VAL A 102 4.81 -9.22 -1.25
N VAL A 103 5.76 -9.80 -0.52
CA VAL A 103 6.53 -10.99 -0.90
C VAL A 103 5.75 -12.24 -0.49
N ASP A 104 5.64 -13.19 -1.38
CA ASP A 104 5.19 -14.54 -1.05
C ASP A 104 6.37 -15.33 -0.52
N SER A 105 6.36 -15.71 0.77
CA SER A 105 7.49 -16.39 1.40
C SER A 105 7.70 -17.85 0.95
N GLN A 106 6.79 -18.43 0.17
CA GLN A 106 6.90 -19.81 -0.29
C GLN A 106 8.10 -20.00 -1.25
N ILE A 107 8.77 -21.14 -1.16
CA ILE A 107 9.94 -21.46 -1.99
C ILE A 107 9.61 -21.36 -3.48
N GLU A 108 8.45 -21.87 -3.89
CA GLU A 108 7.99 -21.89 -5.27
C GLU A 108 7.73 -20.49 -5.84
N ALA A 109 7.52 -19.50 -4.96
CA ALA A 109 7.20 -18.13 -5.37
C ALA A 109 8.44 -17.22 -5.58
N LEU A 110 9.66 -17.70 -5.31
CA LEU A 110 10.87 -16.88 -5.36
C LEU A 110 11.04 -16.17 -6.71
N ASN A 111 10.93 -16.90 -7.81
CA ASN A 111 11.07 -16.33 -9.15
C ASN A 111 9.98 -15.29 -9.45
N ALA A 112 8.74 -15.54 -9.03
CA ALA A 112 7.63 -14.60 -9.20
C ALA A 112 7.83 -13.32 -8.36
N ASN A 113 8.41 -13.43 -7.17
CA ASN A 113 8.80 -12.26 -6.36
C ASN A 113 9.86 -11.40 -7.07
N ILE A 114 10.95 -12.05 -7.57
CA ILE A 114 12.04 -11.38 -8.28
C ILE A 114 11.53 -10.68 -9.54
N GLU A 115 10.68 -11.34 -10.31
CA GLU A 115 10.08 -10.75 -11.50
C GLU A 115 9.17 -9.56 -11.15
N SER A 116 8.38 -9.70 -10.09
CA SER A 116 7.45 -8.66 -9.66
C SER A 116 8.18 -7.40 -9.17
N ILE A 117 9.29 -7.51 -8.45
CA ILE A 117 10.04 -6.33 -7.98
C ILE A 117 10.74 -5.62 -9.15
N ARG A 118 11.30 -6.37 -10.10
CA ARG A 118 11.87 -5.79 -11.33
C ARG A 118 10.82 -5.07 -12.17
N ASN A 119 9.62 -5.64 -12.26
CA ASN A 119 8.51 -5.01 -12.95
C ASN A 119 8.06 -3.72 -12.25
N LEU A 120 8.03 -3.69 -10.92
CA LEU A 120 7.76 -2.49 -10.15
C LEU A 120 8.75 -1.37 -10.48
N GLU A 121 10.05 -1.65 -10.39
CA GLU A 121 11.10 -0.67 -10.70
C GLU A 121 10.97 -0.13 -12.13
N THR A 122 10.74 -1.02 -13.10
CA THR A 122 10.55 -0.65 -14.50
C THR A 122 9.35 0.28 -14.66
N ASN A 123 8.21 -0.05 -14.04
CA ASN A 123 7.00 0.72 -14.14
C ASN A 123 7.11 2.10 -13.48
N LEU A 124 7.81 2.22 -12.35
CA LEU A 124 8.10 3.50 -11.71
C LEU A 124 8.96 4.39 -12.63
N ARG A 125 10.06 3.86 -13.17
CA ARG A 125 10.93 4.61 -14.09
C ARG A 125 10.21 5.07 -15.35
N LEU A 126 9.33 4.22 -15.92
CA LEU A 126 8.51 4.59 -17.09
C LEU A 126 7.52 5.72 -16.81
N GLN A 127 7.16 5.94 -15.55
CA GLN A 127 6.30 7.04 -15.13
C GLN A 127 7.07 8.29 -14.73
N GLY A 128 8.39 8.24 -14.77
CA GLY A 128 9.27 9.33 -14.33
C GLY A 128 9.44 9.41 -12.81
N ASP A 129 9.01 8.36 -12.09
CA ASP A 129 9.27 8.22 -10.67
C ASP A 129 10.64 7.55 -10.45
N ASP A 130 11.37 8.02 -9.44
CA ASP A 130 12.62 7.43 -9.01
C ASP A 130 12.34 6.33 -7.97
N PRO A 131 12.61 5.04 -8.28
CA PRO A 131 12.39 3.95 -7.34
C PRO A 131 13.13 4.13 -6.02
N ASP A 132 14.34 4.72 -6.03
CA ASP A 132 15.18 4.89 -4.85
C ASP A 132 14.65 5.98 -3.90
N ARG A 133 13.76 6.85 -4.39
CA ARG A 133 13.10 7.90 -3.60
C ARG A 133 11.65 7.60 -3.24
N MET A 134 11.12 6.51 -3.77
CA MET A 134 9.74 6.10 -3.49
C MET A 134 9.66 5.48 -2.09
N PRO A 135 8.79 5.97 -1.19
CA PRO A 135 8.53 5.27 0.06
C PRO A 135 8.14 3.82 -0.21
N LEU A 136 8.97 2.91 0.28
CA LEU A 136 8.83 1.47 0.09
C LEU A 136 8.97 0.75 1.42
N VAL A 137 8.09 -0.20 1.66
CA VAL A 137 8.17 -1.17 2.75
C VAL A 137 8.01 -2.56 2.15
N VAL A 138 8.81 -3.51 2.59
CA VAL A 138 8.72 -4.92 2.19
C VAL A 138 7.98 -5.70 3.26
N GLN A 139 6.98 -6.49 2.84
CA GLN A 139 6.21 -7.37 3.70
C GLN A 139 6.38 -8.81 3.26
N TYR A 140 7.05 -9.62 4.07
CA TYR A 140 7.20 -11.06 3.87
C TYR A 140 5.95 -11.77 4.37
N ASN A 141 5.02 -12.04 3.46
CA ASN A 141 3.72 -12.62 3.77
C ASN A 141 3.74 -14.15 3.75
N LYS A 142 2.69 -14.76 4.33
CA LYS A 142 2.50 -16.20 4.44
C LYS A 142 3.51 -16.89 5.36
N ARG A 143 3.93 -16.19 6.43
CA ARG A 143 4.87 -16.76 7.43
C ARG A 143 4.27 -17.89 8.27
N ASP A 144 2.99 -18.17 8.10
CA ASP A 144 2.24 -19.29 8.70
C ASP A 144 2.40 -20.62 7.95
N LEU A 145 3.02 -20.62 6.76
CA LEU A 145 3.19 -21.84 5.96
C LEU A 145 4.50 -22.58 6.29
N PRO A 146 4.54 -23.91 6.10
CA PRO A 146 5.72 -24.71 6.48
C PRO A 146 6.91 -24.55 5.50
N ASN A 147 6.67 -24.42 4.20
CA ASN A 147 7.72 -24.41 3.17
C ASN A 147 8.04 -22.97 2.74
N ILE A 148 8.71 -22.23 3.63
CA ILE A 148 9.03 -20.82 3.40
C ILE A 148 10.54 -20.59 3.43
N ILE A 149 10.97 -19.58 2.66
CA ILE A 149 12.35 -19.11 2.63
C ILE A 149 12.59 -18.21 3.86
N PRO A 150 13.76 -18.28 4.53
CA PRO A 150 14.15 -17.33 5.56
C PRO A 150 14.10 -15.87 5.05
N VAL A 151 13.80 -14.92 5.94
CA VAL A 151 13.69 -13.51 5.58
C VAL A 151 15.00 -12.97 5.00
N GLU A 152 16.11 -13.34 5.61
CA GLU A 152 17.45 -12.92 5.21
C GLU A 152 17.77 -13.35 3.77
N ASP A 153 17.41 -14.58 3.41
CA ASP A 153 17.63 -15.11 2.06
C ASP A 153 16.72 -14.42 1.02
N LEU A 154 15.47 -14.12 1.40
CA LEU A 154 14.54 -13.36 0.56
C LEU A 154 15.03 -11.92 0.36
N SER A 155 15.49 -11.26 1.40
CA SER A 155 16.02 -9.90 1.36
C SER A 155 17.22 -9.81 0.40
N VAL A 156 18.14 -10.75 0.50
CA VAL A 156 19.31 -10.86 -0.41
C VAL A 156 18.88 -11.14 -1.84
N ALA A 157 17.97 -12.11 -2.06
CA ALA A 157 17.52 -12.48 -3.39
C ALA A 157 16.77 -11.34 -4.11
N LEU A 158 16.00 -10.55 -3.37
CA LEU A 158 15.25 -9.40 -3.87
C LEU A 158 16.12 -8.12 -3.91
N LYS A 159 17.33 -8.15 -3.38
CA LYS A 159 18.25 -7.00 -3.27
C LYS A 159 17.59 -5.82 -2.54
N VAL A 160 16.92 -6.12 -1.43
CA VAL A 160 16.26 -5.08 -0.63
C VAL A 160 17.34 -4.15 -0.04
N PRO A 161 17.25 -2.82 -0.25
CA PRO A 161 18.19 -1.88 0.35
C PRO A 161 18.07 -1.87 1.89
N ASN A 162 19.19 -1.69 2.61
CA ASN A 162 19.23 -1.71 4.08
C ASN A 162 18.33 -0.64 4.75
N GLU A 163 18.02 0.44 4.04
CA GLU A 163 17.19 1.54 4.52
C GLU A 163 15.68 1.21 4.43
N VAL A 164 15.31 0.18 3.66
CA VAL A 164 13.93 -0.24 3.49
C VAL A 164 13.49 -1.05 4.71
N LYS A 165 12.34 -0.69 5.26
CA LYS A 165 11.77 -1.44 6.39
C LYS A 165 11.15 -2.74 5.91
N GLU A 166 11.42 -3.79 6.65
CA GLU A 166 11.00 -5.15 6.36
C GLU A 166 10.13 -5.69 7.49
N PHE A 167 9.04 -6.37 7.16
CA PHE A 167 8.10 -6.93 8.13
C PHE A 167 7.71 -8.35 7.76
N GLU A 168 7.76 -9.25 8.73
CA GLU A 168 7.12 -10.56 8.62
C GLU A 168 5.61 -10.41 8.80
N ALA A 169 4.84 -11.14 7.99
CA ALA A 169 3.39 -11.04 8.04
C ALA A 169 2.68 -12.37 7.73
N CYS A 170 1.47 -12.45 8.23
CA CYS A 170 0.46 -13.39 7.81
C CYS A 170 -0.86 -12.61 7.58
N ALA A 171 -1.15 -12.29 6.34
CA ALA A 171 -2.34 -11.50 6.01
C ALA A 171 -3.66 -12.19 6.39
N LYS A 172 -3.65 -13.52 6.53
CA LYS A 172 -4.80 -14.31 6.96
C LYS A 172 -5.13 -14.09 8.44
N THR A 173 -4.13 -13.97 9.30
CA THR A 173 -4.29 -13.76 10.75
C THR A 173 -4.18 -12.30 11.16
N GLY A 174 -3.55 -11.47 10.29
CA GLY A 174 -3.29 -10.05 10.54
C GLY A 174 -1.94 -9.76 11.18
N MET A 175 -1.15 -10.79 11.52
CA MET A 175 0.20 -10.59 12.02
C MET A 175 1.01 -9.72 11.05
N GLY A 176 1.65 -8.67 11.55
CA GLY A 176 2.49 -7.75 10.77
C GLY A 176 1.76 -6.81 9.80
N VAL A 177 0.46 -7.02 9.54
CA VAL A 177 -0.29 -6.23 8.53
C VAL A 177 -0.45 -4.78 8.95
N SER A 178 -0.85 -4.54 10.19
CA SER A 178 -1.03 -3.18 10.73
C SER A 178 0.31 -2.44 10.86
N ASP A 179 1.36 -3.14 11.29
CA ASP A 179 2.69 -2.55 11.46
C ASP A 179 3.29 -2.14 10.10
N THR A 180 3.11 -2.97 9.07
CA THR A 180 3.47 -2.63 7.69
C THR A 180 2.77 -1.36 7.22
N LEU A 181 1.44 -1.26 7.44
CA LEU A 181 0.67 -0.08 7.04
C LEU A 181 1.11 1.17 7.80
N LYS A 182 1.30 1.07 9.13
CA LYS A 182 1.81 2.18 9.95
C LYS A 182 3.16 2.69 9.46
N ALA A 183 4.07 1.78 9.14
CA ALA A 183 5.40 2.13 8.67
C ALA A 183 5.38 2.92 7.36
N ILE A 184 4.65 2.44 6.34
CA ILE A 184 4.58 3.14 5.06
C ILE A 184 3.87 4.49 5.17
N VAL A 185 2.79 4.59 5.96
CA VAL A 185 2.09 5.87 6.21
C VAL A 185 3.03 6.87 6.87
N LYS A 186 3.79 6.43 7.89
CA LYS A 186 4.77 7.28 8.58
C LYS A 186 5.84 7.82 7.63
N ASP A 187 6.34 6.98 6.72
CA ASP A 187 7.35 7.41 5.74
C ASP A 187 6.76 8.39 4.71
N CYS A 188 5.53 8.17 4.25
CA CYS A 188 4.83 9.14 3.39
C CYS A 188 4.61 10.49 4.08
N LEU A 189 4.19 10.48 5.37
CA LEU A 189 3.96 11.71 6.13
C LEU A 189 5.26 12.47 6.43
N ARG A 190 6.40 11.77 6.59
CA ARG A 190 7.71 12.42 6.71
C ARG A 190 8.06 13.24 5.47
N LEU A 191 7.74 12.76 4.26
CA LEU A 191 7.93 13.53 3.04
C LEU A 191 7.02 14.76 2.97
N VAL A 192 5.81 14.66 3.54
CA VAL A 192 4.91 15.82 3.66
C VAL A 192 5.48 16.87 4.62
N ALA A 193 6.09 16.41 5.71
CA ALA A 193 6.63 17.31 6.76
C ALA A 193 7.93 18.02 6.34
N ASP A 194 8.70 17.46 5.40
CA ASP A 194 9.95 18.03 4.89
C ASP A 194 9.78 18.62 3.47
N PRO A 195 9.46 19.93 3.33
CA PRO A 195 9.25 20.57 2.04
C PRO A 195 10.50 20.60 1.15
N ARG A 196 11.70 20.42 1.71
CA ARG A 196 12.96 20.41 0.95
C ARG A 196 13.06 19.14 0.11
N ARG A 197 12.70 17.99 0.68
CA ARG A 197 12.63 16.71 -0.04
C ARG A 197 11.49 16.69 -1.08
N ALA A 198 10.42 17.44 -0.86
CA ALA A 198 9.33 17.57 -1.81
C ALA A 198 9.71 18.36 -3.07
N LYS A 199 10.68 19.28 -2.98
CA LYS A 199 11.09 20.14 -4.11
C LYS A 199 12.11 19.49 -5.05
N GLU A 200 12.82 18.47 -4.61
CA GLU A 200 13.95 17.89 -5.35
C GLU A 200 13.58 16.80 -6.36
N GLY A 201 12.33 16.51 -6.61
CA GLY A 201 12.09 15.37 -7.47
C GLY A 201 10.71 15.02 -7.99
N ARG A 202 9.78 15.95 -8.23
CA ARG A 202 8.59 15.60 -9.03
C ARG A 202 8.07 16.81 -9.79
N THR A 203 8.14 16.75 -11.11
CA THR A 203 7.32 17.60 -11.98
C THR A 203 5.85 17.28 -11.72
N PRO A 204 4.98 18.27 -11.42
CA PRO A 204 3.57 18.01 -11.27
C PRO A 204 3.01 17.47 -12.58
N SER A 205 2.48 16.26 -12.57
CA SER A 205 1.72 15.74 -13.70
C SER A 205 0.46 16.58 -13.85
N ILE A 206 0.48 17.44 -14.86
CA ILE A 206 -0.65 18.31 -15.20
C ILE A 206 -1.72 17.47 -15.92
N LEU A 207 -2.59 16.83 -15.15
CA LEU A 207 -3.89 16.37 -15.63
C LEU A 207 -4.91 16.44 -14.49
N PRO A 208 -5.64 17.58 -14.37
CA PRO A 208 -6.62 17.79 -13.29
C PRO A 208 -7.96 17.09 -13.52
N GLY A 209 -8.09 16.08 -14.34
CA GLY A 209 -9.38 15.49 -14.68
C GLY A 209 -9.62 14.05 -14.24
N ILE A 210 -8.58 13.30 -13.90
CA ILE A 210 -8.71 11.83 -13.77
C ILE A 210 -9.07 11.39 -12.35
N ARG A 211 -8.83 12.20 -11.31
CA ARG A 211 -9.12 11.79 -9.92
C ARG A 211 -10.62 11.66 -9.60
N ALA A 212 -11.46 12.50 -10.21
CA ALA A 212 -12.92 12.44 -10.02
C ALA A 212 -13.59 11.35 -10.88
N SER A 213 -12.97 10.96 -12.00
CA SER A 213 -13.52 9.98 -12.95
C SER A 213 -13.21 8.51 -12.60
N MET A 214 -12.36 8.24 -11.61
CA MET A 214 -12.08 6.87 -11.16
C MET A 214 -13.09 6.30 -10.17
N TYR A 215 -14.08 7.09 -9.76
CA TYR A 215 -15.12 6.67 -8.82
C TYR A 215 -16.49 6.85 -9.48
N PRO A 216 -17.03 5.84 -10.18
CA PRO A 216 -18.41 5.89 -10.63
C PRO A 216 -19.34 5.80 -9.42
N ASP A 217 -20.25 6.78 -9.29
CA ASP A 217 -21.25 6.86 -8.22
C ASP A 217 -22.29 5.71 -8.22
N SER A 218 -22.19 4.78 -9.16
CA SER A 218 -23.12 3.66 -9.28
C SER A 218 -22.48 2.42 -9.85
N LEU A 219 -22.22 1.41 -9.00
CA LEU A 219 -21.90 0.03 -9.42
C LEU A 219 -23.02 -0.91 -8.97
N PRO A 220 -23.42 -1.89 -9.81
CA PRO A 220 -24.43 -2.87 -9.47
C PRO A 220 -23.95 -3.80 -8.36
N ALA A 221 -24.81 -3.97 -7.36
CA ALA A 221 -24.63 -4.91 -6.28
C ALA A 221 -24.98 -6.32 -6.79
N SER A 222 -23.98 -7.16 -7.03
CA SER A 222 -24.15 -8.61 -6.94
C SER A 222 -22.80 -9.33 -6.98
N LEU A 223 -22.50 -10.00 -5.88
CA LEU A 223 -22.05 -11.39 -5.79
C LEU A 223 -21.56 -11.62 -4.35
N SER A 224 -22.30 -12.46 -3.65
CA SER A 224 -22.00 -12.87 -2.28
C SER A 224 -20.82 -13.86 -2.25
N GLU A 225 -19.70 -13.45 -1.67
CA GLU A 225 -18.61 -14.37 -1.28
C GLU A 225 -18.90 -15.04 0.06
N PRO A 226 -18.37 -16.25 0.32
CA PRO A 226 -18.52 -16.92 1.60
C PRO A 226 -17.84 -16.11 2.73
N PRO A 227 -18.37 -16.12 3.95
CA PRO A 227 -17.86 -15.33 5.05
C PRO A 227 -16.45 -15.78 5.45
N ILE A 228 -15.49 -14.86 5.39
CA ILE A 228 -14.18 -15.01 6.02
C ILE A 228 -14.41 -14.97 7.55
N PRO A 229 -13.83 -15.90 8.33
CA PRO A 229 -13.93 -15.84 9.78
C PRO A 229 -13.44 -14.47 10.27
N ALA A 230 -14.23 -13.83 11.13
CA ALA A 230 -13.93 -12.50 11.65
C ALA A 230 -12.56 -12.52 12.36
N PRO A 231 -11.62 -11.64 11.98
CA PRO A 231 -10.36 -11.52 12.69
C PRO A 231 -10.61 -11.03 14.12
N PRO A 232 -9.72 -11.36 15.07
CA PRO A 232 -9.80 -10.79 16.40
C PRO A 232 -9.82 -9.26 16.30
N LYS A 233 -10.73 -8.62 17.03
CA LYS A 233 -10.87 -7.16 17.06
C LYS A 233 -9.65 -6.54 17.73
N VAL A 234 -8.60 -6.31 16.97
CA VAL A 234 -7.49 -5.45 17.38
C VAL A 234 -7.77 -4.07 16.76
N PRO A 235 -8.03 -3.05 17.57
CA PRO A 235 -8.24 -1.70 17.02
C PRO A 235 -6.95 -1.25 16.30
N LEU A 236 -7.08 -0.71 15.09
CA LEU A 236 -6.03 0.08 14.48
C LEU A 236 -5.91 1.38 15.30
N MET A 237 -5.20 1.30 16.45
CA MET A 237 -4.93 2.47 17.26
C MET A 237 -3.73 3.21 16.66
N PHE A 238 -4.03 4.30 15.96
CA PHE A 238 -3.02 5.23 15.44
C PHE A 238 -2.85 6.45 16.35
N GLU A 239 -3.69 6.57 17.42
CA GLU A 239 -3.80 7.82 18.19
C GLU A 239 -2.55 8.15 18.98
N ASP A 240 -1.78 7.17 19.47
CA ASP A 240 -0.61 7.43 20.33
C ASP A 240 0.75 7.42 19.60
N ASP A 241 0.83 6.83 18.40
CA ASP A 241 2.09 6.64 17.67
C ASP A 241 2.43 7.76 16.66
N LEU A 242 1.51 8.67 16.37
CA LEU A 242 1.69 9.76 15.40
C LEU A 242 2.15 11.07 16.03
N VAL A 243 2.44 11.10 17.34
CA VAL A 243 3.05 12.26 18.00
C VAL A 243 4.51 12.32 17.55
N PHE A 244 4.77 13.10 16.52
CA PHE A 244 6.11 13.54 16.19
C PHE A 244 6.56 14.55 17.26
N SER A 245 7.41 14.13 18.19
CA SER A 245 8.25 15.09 18.90
C SER A 245 9.14 15.79 17.87
N PRO A 246 9.13 17.12 17.77
CA PRO A 246 10.15 17.81 17.01
C PRO A 246 11.49 17.51 17.68
N ASP A 247 12.48 17.09 16.89
CA ASP A 247 13.85 16.89 17.34
C ASP A 247 14.28 18.12 18.16
N ASP A 248 14.68 17.88 19.39
CA ASP A 248 15.25 18.87 20.29
C ASP A 248 16.64 19.28 19.73
N PRO A 249 16.83 20.55 19.33
CA PRO A 249 18.09 21.01 18.75
C PRO A 249 19.19 21.27 19.80
N SER A 250 19.07 20.74 21.01
CA SER A 250 19.99 21.01 22.12
C SER A 250 20.89 19.84 22.51
N LYS A 251 21.46 19.11 21.53
CA LYS A 251 22.66 18.27 21.76
C LYS A 251 23.63 18.42 20.60
N SER A 252 24.38 19.50 20.64
CA SER A 252 25.71 19.60 20.01
C SER A 252 26.75 18.88 20.87
#